data_8805c181c855f4ea0051dda700ed15bb
#
_entry.id   8805c181c855f4ea0051dda700ed15bb
#
_cell.length_a   1.000
_cell.length_b   1.000
_cell.length_c   1.000
_cell.angle_alpha   90.00
_cell.angle_beta   90.00
_cell.angle_gamma   90.00
#
_symmetry.space_group_name_H-M   'P 1'
#
loop_
_entity.id
_entity.type
_entity.pdbx_description
1 polymer ?
#
loop_
_entity_poly.entity_id
_entity_poly.type
_entity_poly.pdbx_seq_one_letter_code
_entity_poly.pdbx_strand_id
1 'polypeptide(L)'
;MAKSKQKKSGRGGGLLRGARVYLSGPMDFVASREDEKTNGWRARIGDVLHDLGAIVFDPWNKPEARGLHGYGQESVDTDKDREKWTFEDSIDGAKTRAKLTGHYYKTLHIDLRMVDTADFLVAHCPTNVYSVGTVHEIALARQQRKPVLFVSPPIEFPTYDKLAKHLADDAVGKKLLKQLENELPIKPNPKGIPSLWYMPLVGGESFFDGFGFNESKYRKKLGWKTTPLDELEQRRPPKRPLLPALEKLNQRLPQKWDNRLKKYVRNDDWLLWDIHDNKVEDAHDG
;
A
#
# COMPACT_ATOMS: atom_id res chain seq x y z
N MET A 1 -31.62 -4.88 -9.23
CA MET A 1 -30.74 -6.03 -8.97
C MET A 1 -29.96 -6.36 -10.24
N ALA A 2 -28.76 -5.80 -10.37
CA ALA A 2 -27.88 -6.04 -11.52
C ALA A 2 -26.98 -7.25 -11.17
N LYS A 3 -27.19 -8.37 -11.87
CA LYS A 3 -26.33 -9.54 -11.77
C LYS A 3 -24.95 -9.18 -12.32
N SER A 4 -23.96 -9.03 -11.46
CA SER A 4 -22.56 -8.95 -11.83
C SER A 4 -22.18 -10.26 -12.56
N LYS A 5 -21.89 -10.15 -13.84
CA LYS A 5 -21.31 -11.24 -14.62
C LYS A 5 -19.89 -11.45 -14.16
N GLN A 6 -19.66 -12.40 -13.26
CA GLN A 6 -18.32 -12.92 -13.00
C GLN A 6 -17.74 -13.44 -14.33
N LYS A 7 -16.80 -12.69 -14.90
CA LYS A 7 -15.98 -13.18 -16.00
C LYS A 7 -15.20 -14.40 -15.49
N LYS A 8 -15.44 -15.57 -16.07
CA LYS A 8 -14.61 -16.75 -15.87
C LYS A 8 -13.18 -16.40 -16.28
N SER A 9 -12.31 -16.17 -15.30
CA SER A 9 -10.88 -16.01 -15.52
C SER A 9 -10.32 -17.33 -16.08
N GLY A 10 -9.56 -17.23 -17.16
CA GLY A 10 -8.89 -18.39 -17.74
C GLY A 10 -7.98 -19.04 -16.70
N ARG A 11 -8.03 -20.35 -16.61
CA ARG A 11 -7.22 -21.20 -15.72
C ARG A 11 -5.74 -21.15 -16.13
N GLY A 12 -5.06 -20.04 -15.84
CA GLY A 12 -3.60 -19.99 -15.89
C GLY A 12 -3.08 -20.46 -14.53
N GLY A 13 -2.41 -21.60 -14.46
CA GLY A 13 -1.72 -22.05 -13.26
C GLY A 13 -0.51 -21.17 -13.02
N GLY A 14 -0.59 -20.24 -12.07
CA GLY A 14 0.52 -19.38 -11.62
C GLY A 14 0.77 -19.54 -10.12
N LEU A 15 1.95 -19.17 -9.65
CA LEU A 15 2.34 -19.22 -8.23
C LEU A 15 1.42 -18.39 -7.32
N LEU A 16 0.78 -17.32 -7.84
CA LEU A 16 -0.13 -16.47 -7.07
C LEU A 16 -1.56 -17.02 -7.04
N ARG A 17 -1.83 -18.17 -7.71
CA ARG A 17 -3.16 -18.75 -7.67
C ARG A 17 -3.50 -19.22 -6.27
N GLY A 18 -4.57 -18.59 -5.70
CA GLY A 18 -5.03 -18.89 -4.36
C GLY A 18 -4.17 -18.24 -3.24
N ALA A 19 -3.04 -17.65 -3.55
CA ALA A 19 -2.26 -16.90 -2.57
C ALA A 19 -3.07 -15.70 -2.05
N ARG A 20 -2.99 -15.44 -0.74
CA ARG A 20 -3.70 -14.36 -0.07
C ARG A 20 -2.78 -13.17 0.09
N VAL A 21 -3.22 -12.03 -0.35
CA VAL A 21 -2.44 -10.78 -0.30
C VAL A 21 -3.19 -9.71 0.47
N TYR A 22 -2.51 -9.05 1.39
CA TYR A 22 -3.02 -7.87 2.09
C TYR A 22 -2.45 -6.58 1.49
N LEU A 23 -3.33 -5.60 1.27
CA LEU A 23 -2.97 -4.30 0.68
C LEU A 23 -2.77 -3.25 1.77
N SER A 24 -1.55 -3.14 2.27
CA SER A 24 -1.16 -2.22 3.33
C SER A 24 -0.82 -0.83 2.79
N GLY A 25 -1.30 0.23 3.43
CA GLY A 25 -0.96 1.60 3.04
C GLY A 25 -1.79 2.65 3.78
N PRO A 26 -1.43 3.93 3.67
CA PRO A 26 -2.15 5.02 4.32
C PRO A 26 -3.64 5.00 3.94
N MET A 27 -4.48 5.18 4.95
CA MET A 27 -5.93 5.35 4.81
C MET A 27 -6.38 6.69 5.40
N ASP A 28 -5.55 7.27 6.24
CA ASP A 28 -5.77 8.57 6.84
C ASP A 28 -5.38 9.68 5.87
N PHE A 29 -6.14 10.79 5.93
CA PHE A 29 -5.82 12.02 5.18
C PHE A 29 -5.79 11.84 3.65
N VAL A 30 -6.51 10.87 3.11
CA VAL A 30 -6.73 10.77 1.65
C VAL A 30 -7.67 11.88 1.19
N ALA A 31 -7.41 12.43 0.02
CA ALA A 31 -8.17 13.57 -0.50
C ALA A 31 -9.66 13.22 -0.76
N SER A 32 -9.95 12.01 -1.19
CA SER A 32 -11.29 11.47 -1.41
C SER A 32 -11.31 9.98 -1.14
N ARG A 33 -12.08 9.56 -0.14
CA ARG A 33 -12.25 8.13 0.19
C ARG A 33 -12.98 7.35 -0.90
N GLU A 34 -13.97 7.98 -1.52
CA GLU A 34 -14.73 7.35 -2.61
C GLU A 34 -13.85 7.12 -3.84
N ASP A 35 -13.04 8.13 -4.20
CA ASP A 35 -12.11 8.01 -5.30
C ASP A 35 -11.01 6.98 -5.02
N GLU A 36 -10.50 6.93 -3.79
CA GLU A 36 -9.51 5.93 -3.37
C GLU A 36 -10.05 4.50 -3.46
N LYS A 37 -11.33 4.27 -3.10
CA LYS A 37 -11.97 2.96 -3.23
C LYS A 37 -12.18 2.51 -4.68
N THR A 38 -12.40 3.45 -5.59
CA THR A 38 -12.76 3.14 -6.99
C THR A 38 -11.59 3.25 -7.95
N ASN A 39 -10.74 4.24 -7.78
CA ASN A 39 -9.65 4.58 -8.70
C ASN A 39 -8.27 4.56 -8.03
N GLY A 40 -8.22 4.40 -6.71
CA GLY A 40 -6.98 4.38 -5.96
C GLY A 40 -6.08 3.20 -6.29
N TRP A 41 -4.89 3.24 -5.72
CA TRP A 41 -3.89 2.22 -5.99
C TRP A 41 -4.33 0.79 -5.59
N ARG A 42 -5.13 0.67 -4.49
CA ARG A 42 -5.63 -0.64 -4.04
C ARG A 42 -6.60 -1.26 -5.03
N ALA A 43 -7.54 -0.49 -5.54
CA ALA A 43 -8.48 -0.97 -6.55
C ALA A 43 -7.74 -1.47 -7.80
N ARG A 44 -6.76 -0.71 -8.26
CA ARG A 44 -6.00 -1.02 -9.47
C ARG A 44 -5.07 -2.22 -9.31
N ILE A 45 -4.30 -2.29 -8.22
CA ILE A 45 -3.46 -3.45 -7.97
C ILE A 45 -4.30 -4.69 -7.68
N GLY A 46 -5.46 -4.52 -7.04
CA GLY A 46 -6.43 -5.59 -6.79
C GLY A 46 -6.87 -6.27 -8.07
N ASP A 47 -7.20 -5.51 -9.12
CA ASP A 47 -7.56 -6.05 -10.44
C ASP A 47 -6.44 -6.94 -11.02
N VAL A 48 -5.19 -6.50 -10.91
CA VAL A 48 -4.03 -7.27 -11.39
C VAL A 48 -3.85 -8.55 -10.57
N LEU A 49 -3.92 -8.45 -9.25
CA LEU A 49 -3.75 -9.58 -8.35
C LEU A 49 -4.84 -10.63 -8.55
N HIS A 50 -6.10 -10.21 -8.75
CA HIS A 50 -7.19 -11.10 -9.11
C HIS A 50 -6.97 -11.79 -10.47
N ASP A 51 -6.45 -11.05 -11.46
CA ASP A 51 -6.09 -11.62 -12.76
C ASP A 51 -4.96 -12.67 -12.66
N LEU A 52 -4.04 -12.49 -11.70
CA LEU A 52 -3.00 -13.45 -11.36
C LEU A 52 -3.49 -14.62 -10.48
N GLY A 53 -4.77 -14.60 -10.07
CA GLY A 53 -5.41 -15.64 -9.30
C GLY A 53 -5.28 -15.49 -7.78
N ALA A 54 -4.76 -14.39 -7.27
CA ALA A 54 -4.65 -14.13 -5.85
C ALA A 54 -6.01 -13.79 -5.19
N ILE A 55 -6.10 -14.03 -3.90
CA ILE A 55 -7.19 -13.59 -3.02
C ILE A 55 -6.74 -12.30 -2.35
N VAL A 56 -7.46 -11.20 -2.60
CA VAL A 56 -7.06 -9.87 -2.13
C VAL A 56 -7.82 -9.49 -0.87
N PHE A 57 -7.07 -9.10 0.16
CA PHE A 57 -7.58 -8.48 1.38
C PHE A 57 -7.32 -6.97 1.31
N ASP A 58 -8.39 -6.23 1.04
CA ASP A 58 -8.36 -4.77 0.97
C ASP A 58 -9.05 -4.17 2.19
N PRO A 59 -8.35 -3.39 3.03
CA PRO A 59 -8.95 -2.77 4.21
C PRO A 59 -10.08 -1.78 3.89
N TRP A 60 -10.17 -1.27 2.65
CA TRP A 60 -11.34 -0.48 2.21
C TRP A 60 -12.57 -1.33 1.89
N ASN A 61 -12.38 -2.58 1.51
CA ASN A 61 -13.42 -3.53 1.10
C ASN A 61 -13.38 -4.78 1.96
N LYS A 62 -13.47 -4.56 3.28
CA LYS A 62 -13.46 -5.66 4.26
C LYS A 62 -14.62 -6.61 4.02
N PRO A 63 -14.39 -7.94 4.11
CA PRO A 63 -15.46 -8.91 3.98
C PRO A 63 -16.48 -8.74 5.12
N GLU A 64 -17.76 -8.91 4.82
CA GLU A 64 -18.80 -8.92 5.85
C GLU A 64 -18.54 -10.08 6.83
N ALA A 65 -18.44 -9.76 8.11
CA ALA A 65 -18.32 -10.76 9.16
C ALA A 65 -19.65 -10.87 9.93
N ARG A 66 -20.20 -12.08 10.02
CA ARG A 66 -21.44 -12.33 10.78
C ARG A 66 -21.28 -11.88 12.23
N GLY A 67 -22.23 -11.08 12.71
CA GLY A 67 -22.28 -10.62 14.11
C GLY A 67 -21.42 -9.39 14.41
N LEU A 68 -20.72 -8.84 13.45
CA LEU A 68 -19.96 -7.60 13.59
C LEU A 68 -20.69 -6.47 12.80
N HIS A 69 -21.72 -5.92 13.41
CA HIS A 69 -22.41 -4.75 12.86
C HIS A 69 -21.43 -3.57 12.77
N GLY A 70 -21.41 -2.89 11.62
CA GLY A 70 -20.54 -1.74 11.37
C GLY A 70 -19.13 -2.12 10.90
N TYR A 71 -18.84 -3.40 10.74
CA TYR A 71 -17.57 -3.85 10.14
C TYR A 71 -17.47 -3.39 8.68
N GLY A 72 -16.39 -2.74 8.33
CA GLY A 72 -16.21 -2.15 7.00
C GLY A 72 -16.85 -0.76 6.83
N GLN A 73 -17.53 -0.24 7.85
CA GLN A 73 -18.12 1.09 7.87
C GLN A 73 -17.31 2.10 8.71
N GLU A 74 -16.24 1.66 9.34
CA GLU A 74 -15.40 2.48 10.24
C GLU A 74 -14.89 3.76 9.55
N SER A 75 -14.75 3.71 8.24
CA SER A 75 -14.30 4.86 7.45
C SER A 75 -15.30 6.03 7.44
N VAL A 76 -16.59 5.76 7.62
CA VAL A 76 -17.63 6.81 7.61
C VAL A 76 -17.62 7.58 8.93
N ASP A 77 -17.37 6.90 10.03
CA ASP A 77 -17.43 7.48 11.37
C ASP A 77 -16.08 7.99 11.87
N THR A 78 -14.97 7.54 11.28
CA THR A 78 -13.61 7.89 11.75
C THR A 78 -13.37 9.40 11.71
N ASP A 79 -13.80 10.11 10.68
CA ASP A 79 -13.59 11.57 10.60
C ASP A 79 -14.43 12.30 11.62
N LYS A 80 -15.71 11.91 11.78
CA LYS A 80 -16.60 12.47 12.82
C LYS A 80 -16.09 12.17 14.22
N ASP A 81 -15.48 11.02 14.42
CA ASP A 81 -14.91 10.65 15.70
C ASP A 81 -13.61 11.42 15.97
N ARG A 82 -12.78 11.70 14.95
CA ARG A 82 -11.61 12.58 15.08
C ARG A 82 -11.98 14.00 15.52
N GLU A 83 -13.06 14.55 15.00
CA GLU A 83 -13.54 15.89 15.39
C GLU A 83 -13.91 15.97 16.89
N LYS A 84 -14.25 14.83 17.50
CA LYS A 84 -14.56 14.75 18.94
C LYS A 84 -13.34 14.58 19.82
N TRP A 85 -12.15 14.34 19.21
CA TRP A 85 -10.92 14.19 20.00
C TRP A 85 -10.58 15.47 20.73
N THR A 86 -10.26 15.36 22.01
CA THR A 86 -9.83 16.48 22.85
C THR A 86 -8.74 16.05 23.81
N PHE A 87 -7.80 16.96 24.07
CA PHE A 87 -6.80 16.83 25.13
C PHE A 87 -7.28 17.39 26.48
N GLU A 88 -8.53 17.82 26.56
CA GLU A 88 -9.10 18.37 27.80
C GLU A 88 -8.92 17.38 28.96
N ASP A 89 -8.33 17.87 30.05
CA ASP A 89 -8.10 17.11 31.28
C ASP A 89 -9.33 17.17 32.19
N SER A 90 -10.41 16.55 31.72
CA SER A 90 -11.68 16.44 32.40
C SER A 90 -12.17 15.00 32.36
N ILE A 91 -13.13 14.67 33.20
CA ILE A 91 -13.78 13.35 33.22
C ILE A 91 -14.43 13.05 31.86
N ASP A 92 -15.06 14.05 31.23
CA ASP A 92 -15.73 13.89 29.94
C ASP A 92 -14.71 13.79 28.79
N GLY A 93 -13.62 14.55 28.85
CA GLY A 93 -12.50 14.39 27.93
C GLY A 93 -11.91 12.99 27.99
N ALA A 94 -11.68 12.46 29.20
CA ALA A 94 -11.17 11.08 29.39
C ALA A 94 -12.14 10.03 28.83
N LYS A 95 -13.46 10.18 29.08
CA LYS A 95 -14.48 9.26 28.51
C LYS A 95 -14.49 9.30 26.98
N THR A 96 -14.39 10.50 26.39
CA THR A 96 -14.34 10.64 24.94
C THR A 96 -13.15 9.92 24.35
N ARG A 97 -11.93 10.14 24.90
CA ARG A 97 -10.71 9.45 24.46
C ARG A 97 -10.84 7.92 24.59
N ALA A 98 -11.37 7.43 25.72
CA ALA A 98 -11.56 5.98 25.94
C ALA A 98 -12.52 5.38 24.92
N LYS A 99 -13.63 6.08 24.61
CA LYS A 99 -14.60 5.65 23.60
C LYS A 99 -13.97 5.56 22.20
N LEU A 100 -13.24 6.61 21.79
CA LEU A 100 -12.56 6.63 20.48
C LEU A 100 -11.50 5.53 20.38
N THR A 101 -10.72 5.34 21.43
CA THR A 101 -9.74 4.24 21.51
C THR A 101 -10.41 2.88 21.33
N GLY A 102 -11.54 2.65 22.02
CA GLY A 102 -12.29 1.40 21.91
C GLY A 102 -12.86 1.14 20.52
N HIS A 103 -13.33 2.18 19.83
CA HIS A 103 -13.81 2.06 18.45
C HIS A 103 -12.65 1.72 17.50
N TYR A 104 -11.54 2.44 17.61
CA TYR A 104 -10.40 2.25 16.73
C TYR A 104 -9.67 0.93 16.96
N TYR A 105 -9.70 0.44 18.20
CA TYR A 105 -9.11 -0.85 18.57
C TYR A 105 -9.72 -2.02 17.79
N LYS A 106 -11.03 -1.98 17.52
CA LYS A 106 -11.70 -3.01 16.70
C LYS A 106 -11.18 -2.99 15.25
N THR A 107 -11.07 -1.81 14.65
CA THR A 107 -10.53 -1.64 13.30
C THR A 107 -9.10 -2.19 13.23
N LEU A 108 -8.25 -1.79 14.15
CA LEU A 108 -6.87 -2.28 14.23
C LEU A 108 -6.80 -3.80 14.31
N HIS A 109 -7.59 -4.42 15.19
CA HIS A 109 -7.59 -5.88 15.33
C HIS A 109 -7.97 -6.61 14.05
N ILE A 110 -8.92 -6.08 13.32
CA ILE A 110 -9.40 -6.69 12.09
C ILE A 110 -8.33 -6.60 11.00
N ASP A 111 -7.71 -5.44 10.86
CA ASP A 111 -6.64 -5.23 9.89
C ASP A 111 -5.44 -6.14 10.19
N LEU A 112 -5.04 -6.25 11.46
CA LEU A 112 -3.98 -7.18 11.86
C LEU A 112 -4.36 -8.65 11.63
N ARG A 113 -5.64 -9.03 11.79
CA ARG A 113 -6.11 -10.38 11.43
C ARG A 113 -6.03 -10.65 9.94
N MET A 114 -6.28 -9.65 9.09
CA MET A 114 -6.07 -9.81 7.64
C MET A 114 -4.58 -9.98 7.32
N VAL A 115 -3.70 -9.26 8.01
CA VAL A 115 -2.24 -9.48 7.92
C VAL A 115 -1.87 -10.90 8.34
N ASP A 116 -2.40 -11.38 9.48
CA ASP A 116 -2.16 -12.75 9.96
C ASP A 116 -2.59 -13.81 8.95
N THR A 117 -3.69 -13.57 8.24
CA THR A 117 -4.26 -14.51 7.29
C THR A 117 -3.58 -14.45 5.92
N ALA A 118 -2.97 -13.32 5.57
CA ALA A 118 -2.31 -13.14 4.28
C ALA A 118 -1.02 -13.97 4.17
N ASP A 119 -0.68 -14.37 2.95
CA ASP A 119 0.58 -15.07 2.65
C ASP A 119 1.71 -14.07 2.36
N PHE A 120 1.37 -12.89 1.83
CA PHE A 120 2.29 -11.78 1.61
C PHE A 120 1.56 -10.44 1.63
N LEU A 121 2.33 -9.35 1.69
CA LEU A 121 1.82 -7.99 1.65
C LEU A 121 2.30 -7.25 0.40
N VAL A 122 1.42 -6.42 -0.16
CA VAL A 122 1.80 -5.28 -0.99
C VAL A 122 1.61 -4.03 -0.15
N ALA A 123 2.71 -3.39 0.22
CA ALA A 123 2.70 -2.20 1.05
C ALA A 123 3.02 -0.96 0.20
N HIS A 124 2.13 0.03 0.21
CA HIS A 124 2.31 1.29 -0.50
C HIS A 124 2.47 2.43 0.49
N CYS A 125 3.63 3.07 0.47
CA CYS A 125 3.93 4.20 1.32
C CYS A 125 4.75 5.21 0.51
N PRO A 126 4.12 6.22 -0.08
CA PRO A 126 4.84 7.26 -0.83
C PRO A 126 5.93 7.91 0.03
N THR A 127 7.01 8.36 -0.59
CA THR A 127 8.09 9.03 0.14
C THR A 127 7.54 10.22 0.92
N ASN A 128 8.02 10.42 2.15
CA ASN A 128 7.54 11.43 3.09
C ASN A 128 6.10 11.24 3.62
N VAL A 129 5.44 10.15 3.29
CA VAL A 129 4.18 9.76 3.97
C VAL A 129 4.50 8.76 5.06
N TYR A 130 4.13 9.08 6.28
CA TYR A 130 4.32 8.23 7.44
C TYR A 130 2.96 7.68 7.88
N SER A 131 2.80 6.38 7.75
CA SER A 131 1.60 5.68 8.19
C SER A 131 1.95 4.72 9.31
N VAL A 132 1.48 5.01 10.52
CA VAL A 132 1.72 4.18 11.70
C VAL A 132 1.14 2.78 11.51
N GLY A 133 -0.08 2.69 10.94
CA GLY A 133 -0.72 1.41 10.62
C GLY A 133 0.12 0.56 9.67
N THR A 134 0.56 1.15 8.57
CA THR A 134 1.39 0.46 7.57
C THR A 134 2.70 -0.07 8.17
N VAL A 135 3.38 0.73 9.01
CA VAL A 135 4.61 0.28 9.69
C VAL A 135 4.34 -0.91 10.61
N HIS A 136 3.23 -0.86 11.38
CA HIS A 136 2.85 -1.95 12.26
C HIS A 136 2.53 -3.23 11.49
N GLU A 137 1.76 -3.11 10.41
CA GLU A 137 1.40 -4.23 9.53
C GLU A 137 2.65 -4.88 8.88
N ILE A 138 3.58 -4.06 8.39
CA ILE A 138 4.86 -4.55 7.85
C ILE A 138 5.66 -5.27 8.94
N ALA A 139 5.81 -4.68 10.13
CA ALA A 139 6.55 -5.29 11.22
C ALA A 139 5.96 -6.64 11.62
N LEU A 140 4.63 -6.73 11.75
CA LEU A 140 3.94 -7.97 12.06
C LEU A 140 4.16 -9.04 10.98
N ALA A 141 4.02 -8.67 9.71
CA ALA A 141 4.25 -9.58 8.59
C ALA A 141 5.70 -10.11 8.59
N ARG A 142 6.68 -9.25 8.83
CA ARG A 142 8.09 -9.64 8.88
C ARG A 142 8.43 -10.53 10.08
N GLN A 143 7.82 -10.31 11.24
CA GLN A 143 7.93 -11.22 12.39
C GLN A 143 7.41 -12.63 12.05
N GLN A 144 6.40 -12.71 11.20
CA GLN A 144 5.83 -13.96 10.70
C GLN A 144 6.56 -14.49 9.45
N ARG A 145 7.69 -13.91 9.08
CA ARG A 145 8.48 -14.25 7.88
C ARG A 145 7.73 -14.12 6.55
N LYS A 146 6.66 -13.34 6.53
CA LYS A 146 5.92 -13.09 5.30
C LYS A 146 6.65 -12.10 4.39
N PRO A 147 6.62 -12.29 3.08
CA PRO A 147 7.16 -11.34 2.13
C PRO A 147 6.38 -10.01 2.16
N VAL A 148 7.09 -8.91 2.00
CA VAL A 148 6.51 -7.58 1.86
C VAL A 148 7.04 -6.94 0.59
N LEU A 149 6.19 -6.70 -0.38
CA LEU A 149 6.50 -5.96 -1.59
C LEU A 149 6.20 -4.48 -1.34
N PHE A 150 7.24 -3.70 -1.15
CA PHE A 150 7.12 -2.31 -0.69
C PHE A 150 7.22 -1.33 -1.86
N VAL A 151 6.15 -0.59 -2.09
CA VAL A 151 6.06 0.42 -3.15
C VAL A 151 6.12 1.81 -2.52
N SER A 152 7.15 2.57 -2.84
CA SER A 152 7.37 3.90 -2.30
C SER A 152 7.63 4.90 -3.43
N PRO A 153 6.57 5.33 -4.13
CA PRO A 153 6.72 6.33 -5.18
C PRO A 153 7.10 7.69 -4.58
N PRO A 154 7.89 8.48 -5.29
CA PRO A 154 8.21 9.83 -4.86
C PRO A 154 6.98 10.72 -4.89
N ILE A 155 6.82 11.57 -3.87
CA ILE A 155 5.80 12.61 -3.86
C ILE A 155 6.30 13.81 -4.65
N GLU A 156 5.44 14.34 -5.48
CA GLU A 156 5.65 15.57 -6.22
C GLU A 156 4.66 16.65 -5.75
N PHE A 157 5.14 17.88 -5.70
CA PHE A 157 4.34 19.05 -5.35
C PHE A 157 4.38 20.07 -6.51
N PRO A 158 3.76 19.75 -7.66
CA PRO A 158 3.90 20.58 -8.87
C PRO A 158 3.38 22.01 -8.69
N THR A 159 2.41 22.22 -7.82
CA THR A 159 1.91 23.57 -7.50
C THR A 159 2.93 24.35 -6.68
N TYR A 160 3.60 23.69 -5.73
CA TYR A 160 4.68 24.30 -4.97
C TYR A 160 5.85 24.67 -5.87
N ASP A 161 6.26 23.79 -6.77
CA ASP A 161 7.34 24.05 -7.73
C ASP A 161 7.01 25.24 -8.65
N LYS A 162 5.76 25.35 -9.11
CA LYS A 162 5.28 26.49 -9.87
C LYS A 162 5.34 27.79 -9.06
N LEU A 163 4.89 27.75 -7.81
CA LEU A 163 4.93 28.89 -6.90
C LEU A 163 6.36 29.30 -6.62
N ALA A 164 7.26 28.37 -6.34
CA ALA A 164 8.68 28.62 -6.11
C ALA A 164 9.33 29.32 -7.34
N LYS A 165 9.03 28.85 -8.54
CA LYS A 165 9.50 29.50 -9.77
C LYS A 165 8.93 30.92 -9.93
N HIS A 166 7.66 31.12 -9.66
CA HIS A 166 7.00 32.43 -9.78
C HIS A 166 7.57 33.46 -8.80
N LEU A 167 7.93 33.01 -7.59
CA LEU A 167 8.50 33.85 -6.53
C LEU A 167 10.03 33.97 -6.62
N ALA A 168 10.65 33.32 -7.61
CA ALA A 168 12.11 33.24 -7.71
C ALA A 168 12.80 34.61 -7.82
N ASP A 169 12.16 35.60 -8.44
CA ASP A 169 12.70 36.94 -8.67
C ASP A 169 12.20 37.98 -7.64
N ASP A 170 11.27 37.60 -6.78
CA ASP A 170 10.76 38.45 -5.71
C ASP A 170 11.44 38.17 -4.35
N ALA A 171 12.12 39.18 -3.80
CA ALA A 171 12.82 39.03 -2.51
C ALA A 171 11.89 38.71 -1.34
N VAL A 172 10.69 39.28 -1.31
CA VAL A 172 9.68 39.03 -0.27
C VAL A 172 9.11 37.63 -0.44
N GLY A 173 8.77 37.26 -1.66
CA GLY A 173 8.28 35.93 -2.00
C GLY A 173 9.28 34.82 -1.64
N LYS A 174 10.56 35.00 -1.95
CA LYS A 174 11.64 34.07 -1.51
C LYS A 174 11.70 33.91 0.01
N LYS A 175 11.58 35.01 0.74
CA LYS A 175 11.60 34.97 2.20
C LYS A 175 10.40 34.20 2.75
N LEU A 176 9.20 34.46 2.24
CA LEU A 176 7.97 33.77 2.63
C LEU A 176 8.03 32.28 2.29
N LEU A 177 8.52 31.94 1.11
CA LEU A 177 8.70 30.54 0.69
C LEU A 177 9.64 29.80 1.64
N LYS A 178 10.77 30.40 1.99
CA LYS A 178 11.73 29.83 2.96
C LYS A 178 11.12 29.69 4.36
N GLN A 179 10.28 30.64 4.78
CA GLN A 179 9.54 30.51 6.05
C GLN A 179 8.57 29.33 5.98
N LEU A 180 7.78 29.22 4.91
CA LEU A 180 6.87 28.08 4.68
C LEU A 180 7.61 26.74 4.70
N GLU A 181 8.76 26.63 4.03
CA GLU A 181 9.59 25.41 4.06
C GLU A 181 10.06 25.04 5.47
N ASN A 182 10.34 26.03 6.30
CA ASN A 182 10.75 25.78 7.69
C ASN A 182 9.56 25.39 8.60
N GLU A 183 8.37 25.86 8.28
CA GLU A 183 7.14 25.55 9.02
C GLU A 183 6.54 24.20 8.62
N LEU A 184 6.81 23.73 7.39
CA LEU A 184 6.34 22.43 6.94
C LEU A 184 7.06 21.30 7.70
N PRO A 185 6.33 20.36 8.28
CA PRO A 185 6.92 19.22 8.99
C PRO A 185 7.63 18.25 8.02
N ILE A 186 7.35 18.36 6.74
CA ILE A 186 7.87 17.48 5.69
C ILE A 186 8.83 18.26 4.81
N LYS A 187 10.11 17.91 4.87
CA LYS A 187 11.12 18.49 3.99
C LYS A 187 11.03 17.88 2.58
N PRO A 188 11.25 18.69 1.53
CA PRO A 188 11.34 18.17 0.18
C PRO A 188 12.35 17.03 0.07
N ASN A 189 11.93 15.94 -0.59
CA ASN A 189 12.78 14.78 -0.86
C ASN A 189 12.91 14.59 -2.39
N PRO A 190 13.66 15.45 -3.06
CA PRO A 190 13.72 15.47 -4.54
C PRO A 190 14.33 14.19 -5.12
N LYS A 191 15.09 13.44 -4.34
CA LYS A 191 15.64 12.15 -4.76
C LYS A 191 14.62 11.02 -4.65
N GLY A 192 13.49 11.23 -3.96
CA GLY A 192 12.48 10.22 -3.75
C GLY A 192 12.98 8.98 -2.98
N ILE A 193 13.91 9.20 -2.03
CA ILE A 193 14.45 8.11 -1.21
C ILE A 193 13.46 7.79 -0.10
N PRO A 194 12.98 6.55 0.03
CA PRO A 194 12.13 6.16 1.14
C PRO A 194 12.89 6.23 2.46
N SER A 195 12.17 6.28 3.58
CA SER A 195 12.81 6.27 4.90
C SER A 195 13.71 5.04 5.06
N LEU A 196 14.92 5.27 5.55
CA LEU A 196 15.91 4.21 5.78
C LEU A 196 15.44 3.16 6.80
N TRP A 197 14.45 3.47 7.62
CA TRP A 197 13.83 2.53 8.56
C TRP A 197 13.13 1.35 7.87
N TYR A 198 12.64 1.54 6.64
CA TYR A 198 12.05 0.44 5.88
C TYR A 198 13.08 -0.56 5.35
N MET A 199 14.35 -0.14 5.16
CA MET A 199 15.37 -1.00 4.56
C MET A 199 15.59 -2.31 5.33
N PRO A 200 15.83 -2.29 6.66
CA PRO A 200 15.99 -3.53 7.43
C PRO A 200 14.69 -4.32 7.58
N LEU A 201 13.54 -3.64 7.52
CA LEU A 201 12.24 -4.31 7.66
C LEU A 201 11.86 -5.09 6.39
N VAL A 202 12.09 -4.52 5.22
CA VAL A 202 11.57 -5.06 3.96
C VAL A 202 12.63 -5.84 3.18
N GLY A 203 13.87 -5.42 3.26
CA GLY A 203 14.97 -5.94 2.42
C GLY A 203 15.04 -5.26 1.05
N GLY A 204 16.24 -5.02 0.55
CA GLY A 204 16.47 -4.17 -0.64
C GLY A 204 15.83 -4.68 -1.93
N GLU A 205 15.67 -5.99 -2.08
CA GLU A 205 15.08 -6.59 -3.28
C GLU A 205 13.56 -6.41 -3.38
N SER A 206 12.90 -6.07 -2.28
CA SER A 206 11.45 -5.90 -2.20
C SER A 206 10.99 -4.46 -2.31
N PHE A 207 11.88 -3.52 -2.69
CA PHE A 207 11.56 -2.11 -2.90
C PHE A 207 11.22 -1.81 -4.36
N PHE A 208 10.17 -1.03 -4.55
CA PHE A 208 9.68 -0.55 -5.85
C PHE A 208 9.39 0.94 -5.76
N ASP A 209 9.68 1.68 -6.81
CA ASP A 209 9.47 3.14 -6.88
C ASP A 209 8.18 3.54 -7.61
N GLY A 210 7.34 2.57 -7.93
CA GLY A 210 6.03 2.73 -8.54
C GLY A 210 5.40 1.40 -8.90
N PHE A 211 4.19 1.44 -9.42
CA PHE A 211 3.44 0.23 -9.80
C PHE A 211 3.69 -0.19 -11.25
N GLY A 212 3.84 0.75 -12.16
CA GLY A 212 3.84 0.52 -13.60
C GLY A 212 2.43 0.50 -14.19
N PHE A 213 1.45 1.18 -13.59
CA PHE A 213 0.07 1.29 -14.08
C PHE A 213 -0.03 1.95 -15.46
N ASN A 214 0.99 2.71 -15.82
CA ASN A 214 1.06 3.42 -17.07
C ASN A 214 1.28 2.51 -18.30
N GLU A 215 1.64 1.25 -18.09
CA GLU A 215 1.84 0.31 -19.19
C GLU A 215 0.53 0.05 -19.95
N SER A 216 0.54 0.29 -21.26
CA SER A 216 -0.64 0.18 -22.13
C SER A 216 -1.31 -1.20 -22.10
N LYS A 217 -0.54 -2.26 -21.85
CA LYS A 217 -1.04 -3.63 -21.74
C LYS A 217 -2.08 -3.80 -20.61
N TYR A 218 -1.85 -3.17 -19.45
CA TYR A 218 -2.78 -3.25 -18.31
C TYR A 218 -4.04 -2.46 -18.59
N ARG A 219 -3.91 -1.23 -19.11
CA ARG A 219 -5.07 -0.41 -19.49
C ARG A 219 -5.97 -1.12 -20.46
N LYS A 220 -5.40 -1.70 -21.52
CA LYS A 220 -6.17 -2.42 -22.54
C LYS A 220 -6.83 -3.68 -21.98
N LYS A 221 -6.08 -4.48 -21.21
CA LYS A 221 -6.54 -5.76 -20.67
C LYS A 221 -7.61 -5.61 -19.61
N LEU A 222 -7.42 -4.66 -18.69
CA LEU A 222 -8.30 -4.46 -17.53
C LEU A 222 -9.35 -3.36 -17.75
N GLY A 223 -9.28 -2.66 -18.89
CA GLY A 223 -10.24 -1.61 -19.23
C GLY A 223 -10.10 -0.34 -18.40
N TRP A 224 -8.90 -0.08 -17.85
CA TRP A 224 -8.67 1.08 -16.99
C TRP A 224 -8.78 2.41 -17.73
N LYS A 225 -9.40 3.38 -17.09
CA LYS A 225 -9.35 4.79 -17.49
C LYS A 225 -8.07 5.45 -16.96
N THR A 226 -7.65 6.54 -17.59
CA THR A 226 -6.54 7.35 -17.09
C THR A 226 -6.90 7.96 -15.73
N THR A 227 -5.99 7.88 -14.78
CA THR A 227 -6.12 8.40 -13.41
C THR A 227 -4.95 9.33 -13.08
N PRO A 228 -5.02 10.13 -12.00
CA PRO A 228 -3.88 10.92 -11.52
C PRO A 228 -2.61 10.07 -11.25
N LEU A 229 -2.78 8.81 -10.85
CA LEU A 229 -1.66 7.86 -10.66
C LEU A 229 -0.95 7.57 -11.99
N ASP A 230 -1.71 7.39 -13.08
CA ASP A 230 -1.13 7.20 -14.41
C ASP A 230 -0.36 8.44 -14.88
N GLU A 231 -0.92 9.62 -14.66
CA GLU A 231 -0.28 10.88 -15.00
C GLU A 231 1.02 11.11 -14.23
N LEU A 232 1.04 10.74 -12.94
CA LEU A 232 2.24 10.79 -12.14
C LEU A 232 3.32 9.85 -12.69
N GLU A 233 2.99 8.60 -12.96
CA GLU A 233 3.92 7.62 -13.53
C GLU A 233 4.34 7.96 -14.96
N GLN A 234 3.51 8.69 -15.76
CA GLN A 234 3.91 9.22 -17.06
C GLN A 234 4.98 10.31 -16.93
N ARG A 235 4.80 11.22 -15.98
CA ARG A 235 5.78 12.30 -15.75
C ARG A 235 7.08 11.76 -15.17
N ARG A 236 6.98 10.74 -14.32
CA ARG A 236 8.10 10.10 -13.66
C ARG A 236 7.97 8.56 -13.73
N PRO A 237 8.36 7.97 -14.88
CA PRO A 237 8.31 6.52 -15.03
C PRO A 237 9.11 5.81 -13.94
N PRO A 238 8.53 4.83 -13.24
CA PRO A 238 9.24 4.09 -12.22
C PRO A 238 10.40 3.30 -12.84
N LYS A 239 11.54 3.32 -12.18
CA LYS A 239 12.73 2.55 -12.60
C LYS A 239 12.60 1.08 -12.25
N ARG A 240 11.89 0.80 -11.15
CA ARG A 240 11.62 -0.55 -10.66
C ARG A 240 10.14 -0.71 -10.35
N PRO A 241 9.28 -0.89 -11.38
CA PRO A 241 7.85 -1.01 -11.21
C PRO A 241 7.46 -2.38 -10.61
N LEU A 242 6.40 -2.39 -9.77
CA LEU A 242 5.92 -3.60 -9.10
C LEU A 242 5.26 -4.60 -10.07
N LEU A 243 4.44 -4.14 -11.00
CA LEU A 243 3.63 -5.05 -11.84
C LEU A 243 4.46 -6.04 -12.66
N PRO A 244 5.56 -5.64 -13.32
CA PRO A 244 6.45 -6.59 -13.97
C PRO A 244 7.09 -7.60 -13.01
N ALA A 245 7.35 -7.19 -11.76
CA ALA A 245 7.88 -8.09 -10.75
C ALA A 245 6.83 -9.14 -10.33
N LEU A 246 5.57 -8.75 -10.14
CA LEU A 246 4.47 -9.68 -9.87
C LEU A 246 4.25 -10.69 -11.00
N GLU A 247 4.35 -10.27 -12.24
CA GLU A 247 4.26 -11.19 -13.38
C GLU A 247 5.40 -12.22 -13.39
N LYS A 248 6.61 -11.78 -13.05
CA LYS A 248 7.75 -12.70 -12.89
C LYS A 248 7.57 -13.65 -11.72
N LEU A 249 7.05 -13.17 -10.59
CA LEU A 249 6.72 -14.00 -9.44
C LEU A 249 5.67 -15.06 -9.80
N ASN A 250 4.67 -14.69 -10.61
CA ASN A 250 3.66 -15.63 -11.07
C ASN A 250 4.19 -16.74 -11.98
N GLN A 251 5.41 -16.60 -12.51
CA GLN A 251 6.04 -17.55 -13.41
C GLN A 251 7.13 -18.40 -12.73
N ARG A 252 7.78 -17.84 -11.70
CA ARG A 252 8.90 -18.49 -10.99
C ARG A 252 9.04 -17.92 -9.59
N LEU A 253 9.70 -18.69 -8.73
CA LEU A 253 10.06 -18.24 -7.39
C LEU A 253 11.04 -17.06 -7.45
N PRO A 254 10.89 -16.10 -6.55
CA PRO A 254 11.78 -14.95 -6.49
C PRO A 254 13.20 -15.34 -6.09
N GLN A 255 14.16 -14.55 -6.56
CA GLN A 255 15.57 -14.70 -6.24
C GLN A 255 16.11 -13.41 -5.67
N LYS A 256 17.08 -13.52 -4.76
CA LYS A 256 17.85 -12.40 -4.21
C LYS A 256 19.34 -12.55 -4.55
N TRP A 257 20.02 -11.43 -4.70
CA TRP A 257 21.48 -11.44 -4.87
C TRP A 257 22.17 -11.73 -3.54
N ASP A 258 23.01 -12.76 -3.50
CA ASP A 258 23.85 -13.06 -2.36
C ASP A 258 25.25 -12.43 -2.56
N ASN A 259 25.55 -11.44 -1.73
CA ASN A 259 26.83 -10.73 -1.81
C ASN A 259 28.05 -11.61 -1.47
N ARG A 260 27.88 -12.65 -0.67
CA ARG A 260 28.92 -13.57 -0.27
C ARG A 260 29.21 -14.57 -1.38
N LEU A 261 28.16 -15.13 -1.97
CA LEU A 261 28.28 -16.14 -3.02
C LEU A 261 28.43 -15.54 -4.43
N LYS A 262 28.26 -14.20 -4.57
CA LYS A 262 28.31 -13.47 -5.85
C LYS A 262 27.39 -14.06 -6.93
N LYS A 263 26.24 -14.56 -6.54
CA LYS A 263 25.23 -15.15 -7.43
C LYS A 263 23.80 -14.89 -6.92
N TYR A 264 22.82 -15.05 -7.81
CA TYR A 264 21.43 -15.10 -7.41
C TYR A 264 21.16 -16.43 -6.71
N VAL A 265 20.59 -16.32 -5.51
CA VAL A 265 20.09 -17.44 -4.72
C VAL A 265 18.57 -17.24 -4.52
N ARG A 266 17.94 -18.28 -4.12
CA ARG A 266 16.55 -18.26 -3.78
C ARG A 266 16.26 -17.27 -2.65
N ASN A 267 15.13 -16.56 -2.75
CA ASN A 267 14.65 -15.69 -1.68
C ASN A 267 13.80 -16.50 -0.70
N ASP A 268 14.43 -16.99 0.35
CA ASP A 268 13.81 -17.76 1.44
C ASP A 268 12.79 -16.94 2.27
N ASP A 269 12.74 -15.61 2.06
CA ASP A 269 11.72 -14.78 2.66
C ASP A 269 10.33 -14.97 1.98
N TRP A 270 10.30 -15.67 0.84
CA TRP A 270 9.09 -15.91 0.10
C TRP A 270 8.52 -17.30 0.41
N LEU A 271 7.42 -17.32 1.12
CA LEU A 271 6.65 -18.52 1.42
C LEU A 271 5.27 -18.36 0.80
N LEU A 272 4.86 -19.29 -0.02
CA LEU A 272 3.49 -19.39 -0.54
C LEU A 272 2.77 -20.55 0.14
N TRP A 273 1.53 -20.32 0.54
CA TRP A 273 0.64 -21.36 0.97
C TRP A 273 -0.05 -21.97 -0.25
N ASP A 274 0.06 -23.27 -0.42
CA ASP A 274 -0.84 -23.98 -1.28
C ASP A 274 -2.19 -24.18 -0.55
N ILE A 275 -3.17 -23.39 -0.96
CA ILE A 275 -4.51 -23.41 -0.35
C ILE A 275 -5.21 -24.77 -0.57
N HIS A 276 -4.87 -25.48 -1.62
CA HIS A 276 -5.51 -26.75 -1.94
C HIS A 276 -5.00 -27.89 -1.06
N ASP A 277 -3.72 -27.87 -0.73
CA ASP A 277 -3.08 -28.97 0.02
C ASP A 277 -2.69 -28.63 1.46
N ASN A 278 -2.97 -27.40 1.92
CA ASN A 278 -2.48 -26.87 3.21
C ASN A 278 -0.95 -27.04 3.39
N LYS A 279 -0.21 -27.14 2.31
CA LYS A 279 1.24 -27.24 2.34
C LYS A 279 1.86 -25.86 2.17
N VAL A 280 2.82 -25.56 3.01
CA VAL A 280 3.79 -24.50 2.73
C VAL A 280 4.74 -25.08 1.69
N GLU A 281 4.63 -24.67 0.44
CA GLU A 281 5.71 -24.95 -0.50
C GLU A 281 6.92 -24.14 -0.05
N ASP A 282 7.79 -24.84 0.66
CA ASP A 282 9.12 -24.30 0.92
C ASP A 282 9.79 -24.11 -0.44
N ALA A 283 10.12 -22.87 -0.72
CA ALA A 283 10.82 -22.54 -1.94
C ALA A 283 12.14 -23.33 -2.12
N HIS A 284 12.43 -24.32 -1.28
CA HIS A 284 13.65 -25.13 -1.33
C HIS A 284 13.61 -26.35 -2.24
N ASP A 285 12.44 -26.78 -2.75
CA ASP A 285 12.30 -28.03 -3.49
C ASP A 285 12.12 -27.84 -5.01
N GLY A 286 12.93 -27.02 -5.66
CA GLY A 286 12.94 -26.90 -7.10
C GLY A 286 14.33 -26.78 -7.69
#